data_960a726a03ae0f6f86d878a8e7298909
#
_entry.id   960a726a03ae0f6f86d878a8e7298909
#
_cell.length_a   1.000
_cell.length_b   1.000
_cell.length_c   1.000
_cell.angle_alpha   90.00
_cell.angle_beta   90.00
_cell.angle_gamma   90.00
#
_symmetry.space_group_name_H-M   'P 1'
#
loop_
_entity.id
_entity.type
_entity.pdbx_description
1 polymer ?
#
loop_
_entity_poly.entity_id
_entity_poly.type
_entity_poly.pdbx_seq_one_letter_code
_entity_poly.pdbx_strand_id
1 'polypeptide(L)'
;MSRKNLLYWLFQILGWGFIIFIGILNDFQNSQILITKTITNGILIMLLGVGTTHIYRAYILKHRWLNLKVIQIIPRIIIGSIVIGFTLLILTQVISCLIDDIALEKIITLIKIIQNLTGQFITIFIWSILYFTFHFIERSRNQELSNLQLEAAKQKAELSSLKSQMNPHFMFNSLNNIRALIDENPSIAKKSINELSNLLRASLNTKKLNLISLKDEKIGRA
;
A
#
# COMPACT_ATOMS: atom_id res chain seq x y z
N MET A 1 -0.95 16.60 12.27
CA MET A 1 -1.87 15.54 11.78
C MET A 1 -1.19 14.82 10.64
N SER A 2 -1.10 13.48 10.64
CA SER A 2 -0.43 12.80 9.52
C SER A 2 -1.28 12.98 8.24
N ARG A 3 -0.62 13.04 7.06
CA ARG A 3 -1.29 13.15 5.76
C ARG A 3 -2.38 12.08 5.56
N LYS A 4 -2.19 10.89 6.13
CA LYS A 4 -3.16 9.78 6.11
C LYS A 4 -4.43 10.08 6.88
N ASN A 5 -4.30 10.69 8.06
CA ASN A 5 -5.45 11.06 8.86
C ASN A 5 -6.25 12.20 8.21
N LEU A 6 -5.57 13.14 7.57
CA LEU A 6 -6.24 14.21 6.82
C LEU A 6 -7.08 13.64 5.66
N LEU A 7 -6.50 12.75 4.84
CA LEU A 7 -7.20 12.10 3.74
C LEU A 7 -8.40 11.29 4.23
N TYR A 8 -8.24 10.53 5.32
CA TYR A 8 -9.35 9.78 5.91
C TYR A 8 -10.53 10.69 6.29
N TRP A 9 -10.27 11.80 6.98
CA TRP A 9 -11.33 12.73 7.37
C TRP A 9 -11.97 13.45 6.18
N LEU A 10 -11.18 13.79 5.16
CA LEU A 10 -11.71 14.34 3.90
C LEU A 10 -12.66 13.35 3.22
N PHE A 11 -12.31 12.08 3.11
CA PHE A 11 -13.17 11.04 2.57
C PHE A 11 -14.46 10.84 3.38
N GLN A 12 -14.38 10.93 4.71
CA GLN A 12 -15.56 10.85 5.56
C GLN A 12 -16.52 12.03 5.31
N ILE A 13 -16.00 13.24 5.35
CA ILE A 13 -16.83 14.45 5.18
C ILE A 13 -17.42 14.52 3.77
N LEU A 14 -16.62 14.27 2.74
CA LEU A 14 -17.08 14.29 1.36
C LEU A 14 -18.08 13.17 1.06
N GLY A 15 -17.80 11.96 1.52
CA GLY A 15 -18.68 10.82 1.28
C GLY A 15 -20.06 10.98 1.93
N TRP A 16 -20.10 11.31 3.22
CA TRP A 16 -21.36 11.53 3.93
C TRP A 16 -22.05 12.82 3.50
N GLY A 17 -21.29 13.89 3.19
CA GLY A 17 -21.82 15.12 2.62
C GLY A 17 -22.49 14.93 1.25
N PHE A 18 -21.95 14.03 0.42
CA PHE A 18 -22.56 13.67 -0.86
C PHE A 18 -23.91 12.97 -0.69
N ILE A 19 -24.07 12.14 0.34
CA ILE A 19 -25.36 11.51 0.66
C ILE A 19 -26.42 12.54 1.06
N ILE A 20 -26.03 13.54 1.87
CA ILE A 20 -26.92 14.66 2.20
C ILE A 20 -27.35 15.42 0.93
N PHE A 21 -26.39 15.69 0.05
CA PHE A 21 -26.64 16.38 -1.21
C PHE A 21 -27.66 15.63 -2.10
N ILE A 22 -27.53 14.30 -2.21
CA ILE A 22 -28.48 13.45 -2.93
C ILE A 22 -29.87 13.52 -2.27
N GLY A 23 -29.95 13.49 -0.92
CA GLY A 23 -31.19 13.63 -0.19
C GLY A 23 -31.92 14.95 -0.50
N ILE A 24 -31.18 16.05 -0.49
CA ILE A 24 -31.71 17.39 -0.83
C ILE A 24 -32.23 17.43 -2.28
N LEU A 25 -31.49 16.85 -3.24
CA LEU A 25 -31.92 16.79 -4.64
C LEU A 25 -33.22 15.98 -4.81
N ASN A 26 -33.34 14.86 -4.12
CA ASN A 26 -34.52 14.01 -4.16
C ASN A 26 -35.76 14.73 -3.59
N ASP A 27 -35.63 15.44 -2.48
CA ASP A 27 -36.73 16.20 -1.88
C ASP A 27 -37.13 17.39 -2.73
N PHE A 28 -36.16 18.05 -3.38
CA PHE A 28 -36.44 19.13 -4.34
C PHE A 28 -37.27 18.65 -5.54
N GLN A 29 -36.95 17.46 -6.07
CA GLN A 29 -37.72 16.87 -7.19
C GLN A 29 -39.15 16.48 -6.79
N ASN A 30 -39.35 16.06 -5.53
CA ASN A 30 -40.65 15.58 -5.05
C ASN A 30 -41.55 16.70 -4.48
N SER A 31 -41.18 17.99 -4.66
CA SER A 31 -41.93 19.17 -4.21
C SER A 31 -42.31 19.19 -2.71
N GLN A 32 -41.65 18.39 -1.91
CA GLN A 32 -41.85 18.31 -0.46
C GLN A 32 -40.85 19.22 0.25
N ILE A 33 -41.21 20.47 0.44
CA ILE A 33 -40.28 21.50 0.89
C ILE A 33 -40.41 21.73 2.39
N LEU A 34 -39.65 20.98 3.14
CA LEU A 34 -39.04 21.46 4.38
C LEU A 34 -37.52 21.25 4.31
N ILE A 35 -36.85 22.05 3.49
CA ILE A 35 -35.39 22.03 3.29
C ILE A 35 -34.66 21.98 4.63
N THR A 36 -35.14 22.72 5.65
CA THR A 36 -34.60 22.71 7.01
C THR A 36 -34.66 21.33 7.64
N LYS A 37 -35.73 20.56 7.48
CA LYS A 37 -35.90 19.23 8.06
C LYS A 37 -34.95 18.22 7.38
N THR A 38 -34.84 18.29 6.06
CA THR A 38 -33.92 17.47 5.27
C THR A 38 -32.47 17.70 5.65
N ILE A 39 -32.07 18.96 5.84
CA ILE A 39 -30.72 19.31 6.28
C ILE A 39 -30.44 18.78 7.70
N THR A 40 -31.39 18.98 8.62
CA THR A 40 -31.24 18.52 10.02
C THR A 40 -31.10 17.00 10.08
N ASN A 41 -31.98 16.25 9.40
CA ASN A 41 -31.89 14.80 9.33
C ASN A 41 -30.62 14.34 8.61
N GLY A 42 -30.19 15.02 7.54
CA GLY A 42 -28.96 14.75 6.84
C GLY A 42 -27.73 14.89 7.73
N ILE A 43 -27.65 15.94 8.54
CA ILE A 43 -26.56 16.15 9.50
C ILE A 43 -26.52 15.03 10.55
N LEU A 44 -27.68 14.63 11.07
CA LEU A 44 -27.76 13.51 12.02
C LEU A 44 -27.30 12.18 11.39
N ILE A 45 -27.75 11.86 10.18
CA ILE A 45 -27.31 10.69 9.43
C ILE A 45 -25.79 10.74 9.20
N MET A 46 -25.25 11.90 8.86
CA MET A 46 -23.81 12.09 8.70
C MET A 46 -23.06 11.80 10.02
N LEU A 47 -23.50 12.34 11.14
CA LEU A 47 -22.85 12.10 12.43
C LEU A 47 -22.87 10.62 12.82
N LEU A 48 -24.01 9.96 12.65
CA LEU A 48 -24.16 8.52 12.90
C LEU A 48 -23.30 7.69 11.95
N GLY A 49 -23.30 8.05 10.67
CA GLY A 49 -22.53 7.38 9.64
C GLY A 49 -21.02 7.50 9.87
N VAL A 50 -20.52 8.70 10.21
CA VAL A 50 -19.12 8.91 10.58
C VAL A 50 -18.77 8.10 11.82
N GLY A 51 -19.63 8.10 12.86
CA GLY A 51 -19.41 7.35 14.11
C GLY A 51 -19.32 5.85 13.86
N THR A 52 -20.31 5.28 13.16
CA THR A 52 -20.39 3.85 12.87
C THR A 52 -19.25 3.37 11.96
N THR A 53 -18.92 4.12 10.91
CA THR A 53 -17.76 3.79 10.04
C THR A 53 -16.43 3.97 10.75
N HIS A 54 -16.31 4.91 11.71
CA HIS A 54 -15.11 5.04 12.53
C HIS A 54 -14.91 3.84 13.47
N ILE A 55 -15.98 3.36 14.09
CA ILE A 55 -15.97 2.13 14.91
C ILE A 55 -15.62 0.93 14.03
N TYR A 56 -16.22 0.82 12.84
CA TYR A 56 -15.92 -0.25 11.89
C TYR A 56 -14.44 -0.24 11.47
N ARG A 57 -13.89 0.94 11.16
CA ARG A 57 -12.46 1.09 10.91
C ARG A 57 -11.61 0.61 12.09
N ALA A 58 -11.96 0.99 13.32
CA ALA A 58 -11.24 0.54 14.51
C ALA A 58 -11.25 -0.99 14.63
N TYR A 59 -12.38 -1.63 14.33
CA TYR A 59 -12.51 -3.08 14.28
C TYR A 59 -11.62 -3.73 13.20
N ILE A 60 -11.62 -3.18 11.96
CA ILE A 60 -10.76 -3.62 10.86
C ILE A 60 -9.28 -3.57 11.27
N LEU A 61 -8.85 -2.48 11.90
CA LEU A 61 -7.47 -2.30 12.34
C LEU A 61 -7.11 -3.24 13.49
N LYS A 62 -7.98 -3.40 14.48
CA LYS A 62 -7.79 -4.31 15.64
C LYS A 62 -7.60 -5.75 15.18
N HIS A 63 -8.37 -6.21 14.22
CA HIS A 63 -8.33 -7.58 13.71
C HIS A 63 -7.36 -7.76 12.52
N ARG A 64 -6.57 -6.72 12.19
CA ARG A 64 -5.53 -6.75 11.15
C ARG A 64 -6.04 -7.20 9.76
N TRP A 65 -7.27 -6.85 9.40
CA TRP A 65 -7.84 -7.24 8.13
C TRP A 65 -7.03 -6.76 6.92
N LEU A 66 -6.35 -5.63 7.04
CA LEU A 66 -5.48 -5.08 6.00
C LEU A 66 -4.28 -5.99 5.64
N ASN A 67 -3.95 -6.98 6.50
CA ASN A 67 -2.84 -7.91 6.26
C ASN A 67 -3.29 -9.21 5.58
N LEU A 68 -4.59 -9.41 5.40
CA LEU A 68 -5.16 -10.60 4.81
C LEU A 68 -5.05 -10.61 3.28
N LYS A 69 -5.18 -11.79 2.68
CA LYS A 69 -5.31 -11.94 1.23
C LYS A 69 -6.67 -11.41 0.76
N VAL A 70 -6.73 -10.85 -0.45
CA VAL A 70 -7.96 -10.26 -1.02
C VAL A 70 -9.16 -11.22 -0.94
N ILE A 71 -8.97 -12.51 -1.25
CA ILE A 71 -10.01 -13.53 -1.19
C ILE A 71 -10.61 -13.73 0.22
N GLN A 72 -9.83 -13.47 1.27
CA GLN A 72 -10.28 -13.56 2.66
C GLN A 72 -10.97 -12.28 3.15
N ILE A 73 -10.70 -11.17 2.48
CA ILE A 73 -11.29 -9.86 2.82
C ILE A 73 -12.70 -9.74 2.27
N ILE A 74 -12.98 -10.26 1.06
CA ILE A 74 -14.28 -10.14 0.38
C ILE A 74 -15.45 -10.58 1.28
N PRO A 75 -15.50 -11.80 1.85
CA PRO A 75 -16.61 -12.21 2.70
C PRO A 75 -16.74 -11.36 3.96
N ARG A 76 -15.63 -10.88 4.51
CA ARG A 76 -15.63 -10.00 5.69
C ARG A 76 -16.18 -8.60 5.39
N ILE A 77 -15.91 -8.06 4.22
CA ILE A 77 -16.50 -6.79 3.76
C ILE A 77 -18.02 -6.96 3.64
N ILE A 78 -18.49 -8.03 3.01
CA ILE A 78 -19.93 -8.28 2.82
C ILE A 78 -20.62 -8.39 4.18
N ILE A 79 -20.14 -9.27 5.06
CA ILE A 79 -20.73 -9.47 6.40
C ILE A 79 -20.63 -8.17 7.23
N GLY A 80 -19.47 -7.51 7.22
CA GLY A 80 -19.26 -6.25 7.92
C GLY A 80 -20.22 -5.15 7.42
N SER A 81 -20.42 -5.04 6.12
CA SER A 81 -21.34 -4.06 5.53
C SER A 81 -22.80 -4.34 5.91
N ILE A 82 -23.20 -5.62 5.99
CA ILE A 82 -24.55 -6.01 6.45
C ILE A 82 -24.73 -5.63 7.93
N VAL A 83 -23.78 -5.99 8.79
CA VAL A 83 -23.87 -5.73 10.25
C VAL A 83 -23.90 -4.22 10.53
N ILE A 84 -22.99 -3.47 9.94
CA ILE A 84 -22.92 -2.02 10.14
C ILE A 84 -24.11 -1.30 9.50
N GLY A 85 -24.53 -1.73 8.29
CA GLY A 85 -25.72 -1.21 7.64
C GLY A 85 -26.98 -1.43 8.47
N PHE A 86 -27.15 -2.61 9.07
CA PHE A 86 -28.25 -2.90 9.97
C PHE A 86 -28.20 -2.06 11.27
N THR A 87 -27.01 -1.90 11.84
CA THR A 87 -26.81 -1.04 13.02
C THR A 87 -27.20 0.41 12.70
N LEU A 88 -26.75 0.93 11.56
CA LEU A 88 -27.06 2.28 11.12
C LEU A 88 -28.56 2.45 10.83
N LEU A 89 -29.21 1.44 10.25
CA LEU A 89 -30.66 1.43 10.05
C LEU A 89 -31.39 1.58 11.40
N ILE A 90 -31.07 0.76 12.38
CA ILE A 90 -31.71 0.84 13.71
C ILE A 90 -31.53 2.22 14.32
N LEU A 91 -30.30 2.74 14.31
CA LEU A 91 -30.00 4.06 14.89
C LEU A 91 -30.79 5.18 14.20
N THR A 92 -30.85 5.17 12.87
CA THR A 92 -31.62 6.18 12.11
C THR A 92 -33.11 6.08 12.38
N GLN A 93 -33.68 4.88 12.49
CA GLN A 93 -35.10 4.69 12.80
C GLN A 93 -35.46 5.13 14.22
N VAL A 94 -34.64 4.79 15.20
CA VAL A 94 -34.85 5.24 16.60
C VAL A 94 -34.83 6.77 16.68
N ILE A 95 -33.89 7.43 15.99
CA ILE A 95 -33.81 8.89 15.98
C ILE A 95 -35.03 9.51 15.27
N SER A 96 -35.45 8.95 14.15
CA SER A 96 -36.66 9.43 13.45
C SER A 96 -37.91 9.31 14.32
N CYS A 97 -38.06 8.23 15.10
CA CYS A 97 -39.15 8.10 16.08
C CYS A 97 -39.11 9.19 17.17
N LEU A 98 -37.93 9.51 17.68
CA LEU A 98 -37.78 10.47 18.77
C LEU A 98 -37.96 11.93 18.33
N ILE A 99 -37.59 12.28 17.09
CA ILE A 99 -37.61 13.67 16.59
C ILE A 99 -38.91 13.97 15.85
N ASP A 100 -39.43 13.03 15.08
CA ASP A 100 -40.54 13.28 14.15
C ASP A 100 -41.90 12.87 14.71
N ASP A 101 -41.96 12.32 15.94
CA ASP A 101 -43.21 11.76 16.54
C ASP A 101 -43.95 10.83 15.60
N ILE A 102 -43.23 10.16 14.69
CA ILE A 102 -43.79 9.26 13.69
C ILE A 102 -44.12 7.95 14.38
N ALA A 103 -45.40 7.61 14.42
CA ALA A 103 -45.84 6.33 14.97
C ALA A 103 -45.09 5.18 14.31
N LEU A 104 -44.54 4.28 15.13
CA LEU A 104 -43.78 3.08 14.70
C LEU A 104 -44.46 2.31 13.56
N GLU A 105 -45.80 2.25 13.53
CA GLU A 105 -46.59 1.60 12.45
C GLU A 105 -46.33 2.16 11.06
N LYS A 106 -46.06 3.47 10.92
CA LYS A 106 -45.73 4.09 9.60
C LYS A 106 -44.32 3.79 9.12
N ILE A 107 -43.44 3.43 10.03
CA ILE A 107 -42.03 3.13 9.73
C ILE A 107 -41.85 1.64 9.36
N ILE A 108 -42.69 0.75 9.94
CA ILE A 108 -42.56 -0.72 9.85
C ILE A 108 -43.28 -1.28 8.61
N THR A 109 -43.37 -0.55 7.51
CA THR A 109 -43.76 -1.21 6.26
C THR A 109 -42.56 -2.01 5.76
N LEU A 110 -42.71 -3.34 5.57
CA LEU A 110 -41.65 -4.27 5.15
C LEU A 110 -40.87 -3.74 3.93
N ILE A 111 -41.56 -3.14 2.97
CA ILE A 111 -40.94 -2.55 1.76
C ILE A 111 -39.98 -1.42 2.11
N LYS A 112 -40.35 -0.50 3.03
CA LYS A 112 -39.50 0.62 3.47
C LYS A 112 -38.28 0.12 4.23
N ILE A 113 -38.44 -0.89 5.08
CA ILE A 113 -37.34 -1.51 5.81
C ILE A 113 -36.33 -2.09 4.82
N ILE A 114 -36.78 -2.84 3.82
CA ILE A 114 -35.94 -3.46 2.79
C ILE A 114 -35.20 -2.37 1.99
N GLN A 115 -35.90 -1.33 1.54
CA GLN A 115 -35.32 -0.22 0.78
C GLN A 115 -34.24 0.50 1.60
N ASN A 116 -34.52 0.85 2.85
CA ASN A 116 -33.58 1.52 3.73
C ASN A 116 -32.36 0.64 4.05
N LEU A 117 -32.58 -0.65 4.33
CA LEU A 117 -31.50 -1.61 4.58
C LEU A 117 -30.60 -1.75 3.35
N THR A 118 -31.20 -1.86 2.16
CA THR A 118 -30.46 -1.96 0.90
C THR A 118 -29.62 -0.69 0.67
N GLY A 119 -30.19 0.49 0.89
CA GLY A 119 -29.46 1.75 0.77
C GLY A 119 -28.28 1.86 1.74
N GLN A 120 -28.49 1.52 3.02
CA GLN A 120 -27.43 1.52 4.03
C GLN A 120 -26.35 0.48 3.72
N PHE A 121 -26.73 -0.72 3.30
CA PHE A 121 -25.78 -1.76 2.89
C PHE A 121 -24.89 -1.27 1.73
N ILE A 122 -25.50 -0.74 0.66
CA ILE A 122 -24.77 -0.24 -0.51
C ILE A 122 -23.79 0.87 -0.09
N THR A 123 -24.23 1.80 0.74
CA THR A 123 -23.40 2.89 1.23
C THR A 123 -22.17 2.39 1.99
N ILE A 124 -22.36 1.50 2.96
CA ILE A 124 -21.25 0.94 3.76
C ILE A 124 -20.37 0.02 2.91
N PHE A 125 -20.95 -0.68 1.96
CA PHE A 125 -20.21 -1.55 1.04
C PHE A 125 -19.28 -0.73 0.12
N ILE A 126 -19.79 0.35 -0.48
CA ILE A 126 -18.99 1.29 -1.30
C ILE A 126 -17.87 1.90 -0.44
N TRP A 127 -18.21 2.37 0.77
CA TRP A 127 -17.23 2.91 1.71
C TRP A 127 -16.13 1.88 2.01
N SER A 128 -16.50 0.64 2.27
CA SER A 128 -15.56 -0.44 2.54
C SER A 128 -14.64 -0.72 1.35
N ILE A 129 -15.20 -0.79 0.13
CA ILE A 129 -14.41 -0.99 -1.10
C ILE A 129 -13.39 0.14 -1.26
N LEU A 130 -13.81 1.40 -1.15
CA LEU A 130 -12.92 2.55 -1.27
C LEU A 130 -11.82 2.53 -0.21
N TYR A 131 -12.18 2.22 1.04
CA TYR A 131 -11.24 2.12 2.16
C TYR A 131 -10.17 1.04 1.92
N PHE A 132 -10.59 -0.18 1.55
CA PHE A 132 -9.65 -1.27 1.30
C PHE A 132 -8.83 -1.04 0.03
N THR A 133 -9.40 -0.50 -1.04
CA THR A 133 -8.69 -0.16 -2.28
C THR A 133 -7.58 0.86 -2.01
N PHE A 134 -7.88 1.92 -1.26
CA PHE A 134 -6.90 2.93 -0.88
C PHE A 134 -5.72 2.29 -0.11
N HIS A 135 -6.00 1.46 0.89
CA HIS A 135 -4.95 0.80 1.68
C HIS A 135 -4.18 -0.25 0.87
N PHE A 136 -4.84 -0.94 -0.06
CA PHE A 136 -4.19 -1.90 -0.94
C PHE A 136 -3.19 -1.21 -1.88
N ILE A 137 -3.61 -0.11 -2.53
CA ILE A 137 -2.74 0.69 -3.42
C ILE A 137 -1.54 1.24 -2.62
N GLU A 138 -1.78 1.79 -1.44
CA GLU A 138 -0.72 2.31 -0.57
C GLU A 138 0.29 1.22 -0.18
N ARG A 139 -0.21 0.05 0.18
CA ARG A 139 0.64 -1.10 0.53
C ARG A 139 1.47 -1.58 -0.66
N SER A 140 0.85 -1.72 -1.84
CA SER A 140 1.53 -2.10 -3.08
C SER A 140 2.65 -1.13 -3.42
N ARG A 141 2.37 0.17 -3.35
CA ARG A 141 3.36 1.22 -3.59
C ARG A 141 4.54 1.18 -2.62
N ASN A 142 4.26 0.96 -1.32
CA ASN A 142 5.31 0.86 -0.31
C ASN A 142 6.18 -0.39 -0.52
N GLN A 143 5.59 -1.51 -0.96
CA GLN A 143 6.33 -2.72 -1.32
C GLN A 143 7.22 -2.49 -2.54
N GLU A 144 6.71 -1.82 -3.57
CA GLU A 144 7.49 -1.47 -4.76
C GLU A 144 8.69 -0.59 -4.41
N LEU A 145 8.49 0.47 -3.61
CA LEU A 145 9.58 1.33 -3.13
C LEU A 145 10.63 0.54 -2.34
N SER A 146 10.20 -0.37 -1.46
CA SER A 146 11.11 -1.23 -0.70
C SER A 146 11.92 -2.16 -1.62
N ASN A 147 11.28 -2.74 -2.64
CA ASN A 147 11.96 -3.59 -3.61
C ASN A 147 13.01 -2.82 -4.43
N LEU A 148 12.68 -1.60 -4.87
CA LEU A 148 13.62 -0.74 -5.59
C LEU A 148 14.82 -0.35 -4.70
N GLN A 149 14.60 -0.08 -3.42
CA GLN A 149 15.68 0.20 -2.47
C GLN A 149 16.59 -1.02 -2.26
N LEU A 150 16.01 -2.22 -2.14
CA LEU A 150 16.77 -3.46 -2.01
C LEU A 150 17.59 -3.74 -3.28
N GLU A 151 17.04 -3.50 -4.46
CA GLU A 151 17.74 -3.67 -5.73
C GLU A 151 18.91 -2.68 -5.87
N ALA A 152 18.69 -1.41 -5.53
CA ALA A 152 19.76 -0.40 -5.51
C ALA A 152 20.86 -0.74 -4.51
N ALA A 153 20.51 -1.23 -3.32
CA ALA A 153 21.48 -1.68 -2.32
C ALA A 153 22.28 -2.89 -2.81
N LYS A 154 21.63 -3.84 -3.47
CA LYS A 154 22.29 -5.00 -4.10
C LYS A 154 23.28 -4.56 -5.17
N GLN A 155 22.88 -3.70 -6.10
CA GLN A 155 23.76 -3.18 -7.14
C GLN A 155 24.98 -2.44 -6.56
N LYS A 156 24.77 -1.63 -5.51
CA LYS A 156 25.85 -0.94 -4.79
C LYS A 156 26.83 -1.93 -4.14
N ALA A 157 26.30 -2.97 -3.49
CA ALA A 157 27.13 -4.01 -2.89
C ALA A 157 27.92 -4.79 -3.93
N GLU A 158 27.32 -5.14 -5.06
CA GLU A 158 27.99 -5.79 -6.19
C GLU A 158 29.11 -4.91 -6.78
N LEU A 159 28.85 -3.61 -6.96
CA LEU A 159 29.85 -2.66 -7.43
C LEU A 159 31.00 -2.52 -6.44
N SER A 160 30.70 -2.45 -5.13
CA SER A 160 31.70 -2.39 -4.06
C SER A 160 32.58 -3.65 -4.04
N SER A 161 31.95 -4.83 -4.15
CA SER A 161 32.65 -6.11 -4.26
C SER A 161 33.58 -6.15 -5.46
N LEU A 162 33.11 -5.70 -6.64
CA LEU A 162 33.93 -5.63 -7.86
C LEU A 162 35.12 -4.69 -7.68
N LYS A 163 34.92 -3.52 -7.09
CA LYS A 163 36.01 -2.58 -6.78
C LYS A 163 37.04 -3.19 -5.81
N SER A 164 36.57 -3.93 -4.80
CA SER A 164 37.47 -4.59 -3.84
C SER A 164 38.31 -5.71 -4.47
N GLN A 165 37.75 -6.43 -5.45
CA GLN A 165 38.48 -7.48 -6.19
C GLN A 165 39.66 -6.94 -6.99
N MET A 166 39.59 -5.67 -7.42
CA MET A 166 40.72 -5.04 -8.16
C MET A 166 41.90 -4.65 -7.27
N ASN A 167 41.81 -4.79 -5.94
CA ASN A 167 42.82 -4.41 -4.96
C ASN A 167 43.60 -3.11 -5.38
N PRO A 168 43.01 -1.91 -5.14
CA PRO A 168 43.58 -0.66 -5.64
C PRO A 168 45.03 -0.43 -5.18
N HIS A 169 45.32 -0.82 -3.94
CA HIS A 169 46.68 -0.70 -3.37
C HIS A 169 47.70 -1.55 -4.13
N PHE A 170 47.34 -2.78 -4.49
CA PHE A 170 48.19 -3.63 -5.30
C PHE A 170 48.45 -3.01 -6.70
N MET A 171 47.39 -2.48 -7.33
CA MET A 171 47.52 -1.81 -8.62
C MET A 171 48.44 -0.61 -8.58
N PHE A 172 48.29 0.29 -7.57
CA PHE A 172 49.17 1.46 -7.41
C PHE A 172 50.60 1.05 -7.17
N ASN A 173 50.87 0.05 -6.33
CA ASN A 173 52.20 -0.44 -6.08
C ASN A 173 52.82 -1.09 -7.32
N SER A 174 52.07 -1.89 -8.05
CA SER A 174 52.53 -2.50 -9.32
C SER A 174 52.90 -1.44 -10.37
N LEU A 175 52.04 -0.43 -10.55
CA LEU A 175 52.31 0.68 -11.47
C LEU A 175 53.56 1.51 -11.06
N ASN A 176 53.74 1.75 -9.76
CA ASN A 176 54.95 2.44 -9.28
C ASN A 176 56.22 1.63 -9.53
N ASN A 177 56.16 0.30 -9.32
CA ASN A 177 57.30 -0.59 -9.61
C ASN A 177 57.61 -0.63 -11.12
N ILE A 178 56.59 -0.71 -11.97
CA ILE A 178 56.77 -0.67 -13.42
C ILE A 178 57.40 0.67 -13.86
N ARG A 179 56.97 1.79 -13.26
CA ARG A 179 57.54 3.11 -13.55
C ARG A 179 59.05 3.15 -13.25
N ALA A 180 59.50 2.62 -12.11
CA ALA A 180 60.90 2.53 -11.78
C ALA A 180 61.70 1.65 -12.78
N LEU A 181 61.10 0.54 -13.22
CA LEU A 181 61.74 -0.37 -14.19
C LEU A 181 61.85 0.19 -15.62
N ILE A 182 61.11 1.26 -15.99
CA ILE A 182 61.14 1.83 -17.34
C ILE A 182 62.52 2.37 -17.64
N ASP A 183 63.18 3.02 -16.66
CA ASP A 183 64.49 3.62 -16.81
C ASP A 183 65.64 2.61 -16.60
N GLU A 184 65.42 1.60 -15.69
CA GLU A 184 66.45 0.61 -15.35
C GLU A 184 66.48 -0.56 -16.35
N ASN A 185 65.34 -1.11 -16.74
CA ASN A 185 65.23 -2.26 -17.63
C ASN A 185 63.89 -2.26 -18.42
N PRO A 186 63.85 -1.62 -19.61
CA PRO A 186 62.64 -1.48 -20.41
C PRO A 186 62.02 -2.83 -20.86
N SER A 187 62.83 -3.86 -20.99
CA SER A 187 62.34 -5.20 -21.42
C SER A 187 61.53 -5.88 -20.29
N ILE A 188 61.98 -5.75 -19.03
CA ILE A 188 61.28 -6.26 -17.87
C ILE A 188 59.99 -5.42 -17.63
N ALA A 189 60.06 -4.10 -17.78
CA ALA A 189 58.90 -3.23 -17.67
C ALA A 189 57.77 -3.64 -18.63
N LYS A 190 58.07 -3.90 -19.91
CA LYS A 190 57.08 -4.38 -20.88
C LYS A 190 56.45 -5.71 -20.46
N LYS A 191 57.24 -6.66 -19.97
CA LYS A 191 56.72 -7.94 -19.47
C LYS A 191 55.80 -7.76 -18.27
N SER A 192 56.16 -6.94 -17.32
CA SER A 192 55.36 -6.63 -16.11
C SER A 192 54.03 -5.95 -16.46
N ILE A 193 53.97 -5.08 -17.48
CA ILE A 193 52.74 -4.49 -17.99
C ILE A 193 51.81 -5.57 -18.53
N ASN A 194 52.33 -6.52 -19.32
CA ASN A 194 51.50 -7.61 -19.84
C ASN A 194 50.98 -8.53 -18.76
N GLU A 195 51.79 -8.86 -17.76
CA GLU A 195 51.39 -9.67 -16.62
C GLU A 195 50.29 -8.97 -15.79
N LEU A 196 50.46 -7.67 -15.49
CA LEU A 196 49.43 -6.89 -14.79
C LEU A 196 48.13 -6.82 -15.58
N SER A 197 48.21 -6.62 -16.89
CA SER A 197 47.05 -6.62 -17.78
C SER A 197 46.29 -7.96 -17.75
N ASN A 198 47.04 -9.09 -17.78
CA ASN A 198 46.44 -10.43 -17.69
C ASN A 198 45.77 -10.67 -16.33
N LEU A 199 46.40 -10.28 -15.22
CA LEU A 199 45.84 -10.36 -13.87
C LEU A 199 44.54 -9.55 -13.75
N LEU A 200 44.52 -8.31 -14.26
CA LEU A 200 43.32 -7.48 -14.26
C LEU A 200 42.20 -8.14 -15.07
N ARG A 201 42.51 -8.65 -16.25
CA ARG A 201 41.53 -9.35 -17.11
C ARG A 201 40.98 -10.60 -16.42
N ALA A 202 41.81 -11.40 -15.77
CA ALA A 202 41.41 -12.56 -14.99
C ALA A 202 40.51 -12.17 -13.84
N SER A 203 40.86 -11.13 -13.06
CA SER A 203 40.05 -10.63 -11.92
C SER A 203 38.68 -10.13 -12.36
N LEU A 204 38.54 -9.53 -13.53
CA LEU A 204 37.26 -9.06 -14.07
C LEU A 204 36.43 -10.20 -14.67
N ASN A 205 37.06 -11.25 -15.21
CA ASN A 205 36.38 -12.37 -15.84
C ASN A 205 35.92 -13.46 -14.87
N THR A 206 36.38 -13.47 -13.60
CA THR A 206 36.06 -14.49 -12.60
C THR A 206 34.54 -14.58 -12.31
N LYS A 207 33.76 -13.55 -12.64
CA LYS A 207 32.28 -13.58 -12.54
C LYS A 207 31.61 -14.59 -13.49
N LYS A 208 32.26 -15.04 -14.56
CA LYS A 208 31.72 -16.07 -15.47
C LYS A 208 31.98 -17.50 -15.01
N LEU A 209 32.81 -17.69 -13.99
CA LEU A 209 33.29 -19.00 -13.57
C LEU A 209 32.80 -19.48 -12.18
N ASN A 210 31.86 -18.75 -11.56
CA ASN A 210 31.30 -19.18 -10.25
C ASN A 210 30.36 -20.40 -10.33
N LEU A 211 30.40 -21.15 -11.40
CA LEU A 211 29.80 -22.48 -11.52
C LEU A 211 30.82 -23.48 -12.09
N ILE A 212 32.02 -23.54 -11.50
CA ILE A 212 32.88 -24.70 -11.72
C ILE A 212 32.32 -25.81 -10.84
N SER A 213 31.81 -26.85 -11.48
CA SER A 213 31.33 -28.06 -10.83
C SER A 213 32.40 -28.58 -9.88
N LEU A 214 32.04 -28.92 -8.62
CA LEU A 214 32.88 -29.65 -7.65
C LEU A 214 33.52 -30.92 -8.22
N LYS A 215 33.11 -31.36 -9.42
CA LYS A 215 33.62 -32.49 -10.15
C LYS A 215 35.00 -32.23 -10.78
N ASP A 216 35.30 -30.97 -11.12
CA ASP A 216 36.57 -30.59 -11.77
C ASP A 216 37.68 -30.27 -10.78
N GLU A 217 37.35 -30.03 -9.49
CA GLU A 217 38.37 -29.83 -8.42
C GLU A 217 39.06 -31.12 -7.98
N LYS A 218 38.47 -32.29 -8.29
CA LYS A 218 39.06 -33.58 -7.98
C LYS A 218 40.16 -34.07 -8.96
N ILE A 219 40.32 -33.42 -10.12
CA ILE A 219 41.27 -33.84 -11.14
C ILE A 219 42.67 -33.21 -10.92
N GLY A 220 42.80 -32.21 -10.07
CA GLY A 220 44.06 -31.52 -9.79
C GLY A 220 44.88 -32.08 -8.58
N ARG A 221 44.48 -33.18 -7.95
CA ARG A 221 45.21 -33.85 -6.87
C ARG A 221 45.46 -35.34 -7.18
N ALA A 222 46.29 -35.58 -8.20
CA ALA A 222 46.95 -36.86 -8.42
C ALA A 222 48.43 -36.60 -8.73
#